data_9b5cc371cfe6cf233ac66f8aa7e43904
#
_entry.id   9b5cc371cfe6cf233ac66f8aa7e43904
#
_cell.length_a   1.000
_cell.length_b   1.000
_cell.length_c   1.000
_cell.angle_alpha   90.00
_cell.angle_beta   90.00
_cell.angle_gamma   90.00
#
_symmetry.space_group_name_H-M   'P 1'
#
loop_
_entity.id
_entity.type
_entity.pdbx_description
1 polymer ?
#
loop_
_entity_poly.entity_id
_entity_poly.type
_entity_poly.pdbx_seq_one_letter_code
_entity_poly.pdbx_strand_id
1 'polypeptide(L)'
;LDQYLEQQANVIKECVRVLNEKGSICWQVGNYVDNGSIIPLDTVLFPIFHELGLVLRNRIIWHFEHGLHCSRRFSGRYETIIWFTRKSKDYVFNLDPVRVPQKYPAKKYFKGPKKGQYSCNPLGKNPGDVWDIPNVKSNHVEKTEHPCQFPVELIERLVLAMTNENDWVLDPFLGVGTSIIAALRHNRRGAGAETVQRYVEIARERIKKAINGTLKVRPMNKPIYNPDQKRNNLTVAPWSQPNTTPPLLKIRQIIDA
;
A
#
# COMPACT_ATOMS: atom_id res chain seq x y z
N LEU A 1 -13.47 19.70 -4.64
CA LEU A 1 -12.35 19.45 -3.73
C LEU A 1 -12.68 19.91 -2.31
N ASP A 2 -13.21 21.11 -2.12
CA ASP A 2 -13.48 21.72 -0.80
C ASP A 2 -14.42 20.87 0.06
N GLN A 3 -15.53 20.41 -0.52
CA GLN A 3 -16.44 19.49 0.19
C GLN A 3 -15.75 18.18 0.61
N TYR A 4 -14.88 17.64 -0.24
CA TYR A 4 -14.10 16.46 0.11
C TYR A 4 -13.17 16.72 1.30
N LEU A 5 -12.45 17.86 1.28
CA LEU A 5 -11.55 18.24 2.37
C LEU A 5 -12.30 18.46 3.69
N GLU A 6 -13.46 19.09 3.66
CA GLU A 6 -14.32 19.27 4.83
C GLU A 6 -14.79 17.93 5.41
N GLN A 7 -15.25 17.02 4.57
CA GLN A 7 -15.67 15.67 4.98
C GLN A 7 -14.49 14.89 5.57
N GLN A 8 -13.32 14.94 4.93
CA GLN A 8 -12.12 14.28 5.46
C GLN A 8 -11.70 14.89 6.79
N ALA A 9 -11.72 16.23 6.93
CA ALA A 9 -11.38 16.90 8.18
C ALA A 9 -12.25 16.43 9.36
N ASN A 10 -13.55 16.27 9.14
CA ASN A 10 -14.47 15.79 10.15
C ASN A 10 -14.14 14.35 10.59
N VAL A 11 -13.88 13.45 9.66
CA VAL A 11 -13.51 12.06 9.98
C VAL A 11 -12.13 12.02 10.65
N ILE A 12 -11.16 12.79 10.16
CA ILE A 12 -9.80 12.86 10.75
C ILE A 12 -9.87 13.35 12.21
N LYS A 13 -10.67 14.38 12.50
CA LYS A 13 -10.86 14.87 13.88
C LYS A 13 -11.34 13.76 14.82
N GLU A 14 -12.33 12.97 14.39
CA GLU A 14 -12.84 11.85 15.19
C GLU A 14 -11.80 10.73 15.37
N CYS A 15 -11.03 10.42 14.33
CA CYS A 15 -9.93 9.48 14.45
C CYS A 15 -8.87 9.97 15.42
N VAL A 16 -8.51 11.25 15.38
CA VAL A 16 -7.58 11.86 16.34
C VAL A 16 -8.16 11.85 17.75
N ARG A 17 -9.45 12.12 17.93
CA ARG A 17 -10.11 12.09 19.25
C ARG A 17 -9.95 10.74 19.94
N VAL A 18 -10.12 9.64 19.21
CA VAL A 18 -10.05 8.27 19.74
C VAL A 18 -8.64 7.65 19.68
N LEU A 19 -7.68 8.33 19.06
CA LEU A 19 -6.31 7.85 18.93
C LEU A 19 -5.65 7.71 20.30
N ASN A 20 -5.05 6.55 20.55
CA ASN A 20 -4.24 6.32 21.76
C ASN A 20 -2.99 7.21 21.77
N GLU A 21 -2.44 7.51 22.96
CA GLU A 21 -1.24 8.35 23.13
C GLU A 21 -0.03 7.87 22.33
N LYS A 22 0.17 6.55 22.24
CA LYS A 22 1.26 5.92 21.47
C LYS A 22 0.81 5.39 20.11
N GLY A 23 -0.43 5.68 19.73
CA GLY A 23 -1.03 5.21 18.49
C GLY A 23 -0.53 5.96 17.25
N SER A 24 -0.86 5.39 16.11
CA SER A 24 -0.53 5.91 14.77
C SER A 24 -1.79 6.12 13.94
N ILE A 25 -1.78 7.13 13.08
CA ILE A 25 -2.75 7.28 12.00
C ILE A 25 -2.01 7.09 10.67
N CYS A 26 -2.52 6.19 9.84
CA CYS A 26 -2.07 6.00 8.46
C CYS A 26 -3.22 6.36 7.53
N TRP A 27 -3.01 7.34 6.66
CA TRP A 27 -4.03 7.80 5.72
C TRP A 27 -3.57 7.53 4.31
N GLN A 28 -4.24 6.59 3.64
CA GLN A 28 -3.89 6.19 2.27
C GLN A 28 -4.73 6.98 1.29
N VAL A 29 -4.07 7.61 0.32
CA VAL A 29 -4.70 8.41 -0.72
C VAL A 29 -3.93 8.30 -2.04
N GLY A 30 -4.67 8.49 -3.14
CA GLY A 30 -4.12 8.63 -4.48
C GLY A 30 -3.99 10.09 -4.92
N ASN A 31 -3.91 10.26 -6.23
CA ASN A 31 -3.99 11.56 -6.88
C ASN A 31 -5.40 11.79 -7.41
N TYR A 32 -5.97 12.95 -7.17
CA TYR A 32 -7.17 13.40 -7.84
C TYR A 32 -6.81 14.10 -9.16
N VAL A 33 -7.60 13.88 -10.19
CA VAL A 33 -7.38 14.52 -11.49
C VAL A 33 -8.58 15.41 -11.80
N ASP A 34 -8.33 16.70 -11.87
CA ASP A 34 -9.31 17.71 -12.23
C ASP A 34 -8.91 18.43 -13.50
N ASN A 35 -9.75 18.37 -14.54
CA ASN A 35 -9.52 19.01 -15.84
C ASN A 35 -8.09 18.78 -16.40
N GLY A 36 -7.54 17.57 -16.21
CA GLY A 36 -6.19 17.20 -16.65
C GLY A 36 -5.06 17.60 -15.69
N SER A 37 -5.33 18.41 -14.67
CA SER A 37 -4.40 18.74 -13.60
C SER A 37 -4.39 17.67 -12.51
N ILE A 38 -3.22 17.37 -11.95
CA ILE A 38 -3.07 16.43 -10.83
C ILE A 38 -3.07 17.22 -9.52
N ILE A 39 -3.94 16.81 -8.61
CA ILE A 39 -3.96 17.27 -7.22
C ILE A 39 -3.51 16.11 -6.34
N PRO A 40 -2.31 16.16 -5.75
CA PRO A 40 -1.83 15.10 -4.85
C PRO A 40 -2.55 15.23 -3.51
N LEU A 41 -3.46 14.28 -3.22
CA LEU A 41 -4.34 14.37 -2.06
C LEU A 41 -3.58 14.31 -0.72
N ASP A 42 -2.45 13.66 -0.66
CA ASP A 42 -1.60 13.62 0.53
C ASP A 42 -1.09 15.03 0.93
N THR A 43 -0.82 15.89 -0.06
CA THR A 43 -0.34 17.26 0.21
C THR A 43 -1.45 18.20 0.68
N VAL A 44 -2.66 18.06 0.14
CA VAL A 44 -3.80 18.91 0.54
C VAL A 44 -4.45 18.45 1.84
N LEU A 45 -4.29 17.19 2.23
CA LEU A 45 -4.75 16.66 3.52
C LEU A 45 -3.74 16.89 4.66
N PHE A 46 -2.44 17.01 4.36
CA PHE A 46 -1.39 17.21 5.36
C PHE A 46 -1.68 18.34 6.36
N PRO A 47 -2.13 19.56 5.94
CA PRO A 47 -2.43 20.65 6.86
C PRO A 47 -3.47 20.26 7.94
N ILE A 48 -4.49 19.48 7.60
CA ILE A 48 -5.54 19.05 8.54
C ILE A 48 -4.93 18.25 9.70
N PHE A 49 -4.03 17.32 9.43
CA PHE A 49 -3.34 16.55 10.46
C PHE A 49 -2.37 17.41 11.27
N HIS A 50 -1.67 18.33 10.62
CA HIS A 50 -0.72 19.21 11.26
C HIS A 50 -1.41 20.19 12.23
N GLU A 51 -2.53 20.79 11.84
CA GLU A 51 -3.34 21.67 12.67
C GLU A 51 -3.93 20.95 13.90
N LEU A 52 -4.17 19.65 13.80
CA LEU A 52 -4.58 18.79 14.93
C LEU A 52 -3.40 18.37 15.83
N GLY A 53 -2.20 18.92 15.60
CA GLY A 53 -1.02 18.70 16.43
C GLY A 53 -0.31 17.36 16.18
N LEU A 54 -0.59 16.67 15.09
CA LEU A 54 0.06 15.40 14.77
C LEU A 54 1.41 15.62 14.07
N VAL A 55 2.32 14.70 14.31
CA VAL A 55 3.68 14.70 13.75
C VAL A 55 3.77 13.70 12.63
N LEU A 56 4.08 14.17 11.41
CA LEU A 56 4.34 13.31 10.25
C LEU A 56 5.60 12.47 10.50
N ARG A 57 5.49 11.16 10.32
CA ARG A 57 6.62 10.21 10.47
C ARG A 57 7.19 9.79 9.13
N ASN A 58 6.33 9.37 8.20
CA ASN A 58 6.71 9.03 6.84
C ASN A 58 5.61 9.41 5.84
N ARG A 59 6.02 9.62 4.60
CA ARG A 59 5.21 9.49 3.39
C ARG A 59 5.63 8.19 2.73
N ILE A 60 4.81 7.15 2.88
CA ILE A 60 5.09 5.82 2.35
C ILE A 60 4.49 5.78 0.94
N ILE A 61 5.28 5.38 -0.04
CA ILE A 61 4.85 5.16 -1.42
C ILE A 61 4.49 3.69 -1.58
N TRP A 62 3.22 3.41 -1.77
CA TRP A 62 2.75 2.11 -2.22
C TRP A 62 2.80 2.06 -3.74
N HIS A 63 3.82 1.44 -4.27
CA HIS A 63 4.02 1.24 -5.71
C HIS A 63 3.36 -0.05 -6.19
N PHE A 64 2.73 0.01 -7.36
CA PHE A 64 2.10 -1.11 -8.06
C PHE A 64 2.19 -0.93 -9.57
N GLU A 65 2.31 -2.03 -10.32
CA GLU A 65 2.58 -1.96 -11.77
C GLU A 65 1.34 -1.70 -12.63
N HIS A 66 0.14 -1.94 -12.12
CA HIS A 66 -1.09 -1.93 -12.90
C HIS A 66 -2.00 -0.74 -12.55
N GLY A 67 -2.43 -0.02 -13.58
CA GLY A 67 -3.34 1.11 -13.49
C GLY A 67 -3.69 1.65 -14.87
N LEU A 68 -4.42 2.75 -14.92
CA LEU A 68 -4.81 3.41 -16.17
C LEU A 68 -3.58 3.84 -16.96
N HIS A 69 -3.60 3.65 -18.28
CA HIS A 69 -2.59 4.13 -19.19
C HIS A 69 -2.90 5.55 -19.63
N CYS A 70 -1.91 6.42 -19.53
CA CYS A 70 -1.99 7.80 -19.99
C CYS A 70 -1.15 7.97 -21.25
N SER A 71 -1.64 8.76 -22.23
CA SER A 71 -0.94 9.05 -23.48
C SER A 71 -0.26 10.42 -23.49
N ARG A 72 -0.67 11.35 -22.60
CA ARG A 72 -0.14 12.74 -22.56
C ARG A 72 0.62 13.07 -21.27
N ARG A 73 0.83 12.09 -20.37
CA ARG A 73 1.62 12.17 -19.15
C ARG A 73 2.07 10.78 -18.74
N PHE A 74 2.96 10.69 -17.76
CA PHE A 74 3.32 9.38 -17.18
C PHE A 74 2.12 8.76 -16.47
N SER A 75 1.93 7.46 -16.65
CA SER A 75 0.87 6.69 -15.98
C SER A 75 1.17 6.58 -14.49
N GLY A 76 0.21 6.94 -13.64
CA GLY A 76 0.33 6.76 -12.19
C GLY A 76 0.45 5.30 -11.80
N ARG A 77 1.42 4.99 -10.95
CA ARG A 77 1.71 3.62 -10.51
C ARG A 77 1.96 3.56 -9.01
N TYR A 78 1.50 4.55 -8.27
CA TYR A 78 1.62 4.57 -6.81
C TYR A 78 0.46 5.32 -6.17
N GLU A 79 0.26 5.03 -4.90
CA GLU A 79 -0.54 5.81 -3.96
C GLU A 79 0.32 6.10 -2.73
N THR A 80 -0.08 7.07 -1.93
CA THR A 80 0.68 7.54 -0.78
C THR A 80 -0.04 7.17 0.52
N ILE A 81 0.72 6.70 1.50
CA ILE A 81 0.24 6.56 2.88
C ILE A 81 1.00 7.58 3.73
N ILE A 82 0.29 8.56 4.26
CA ILE A 82 0.85 9.51 5.22
C ILE A 82 0.68 8.96 6.63
N TRP A 83 1.81 8.77 7.33
CA TRP A 83 1.84 8.23 8.67
C TRP A 83 2.12 9.31 9.71
N PHE A 84 1.20 9.45 10.67
CA PHE A 84 1.29 10.40 11.76
C PHE A 84 1.25 9.73 13.12
N THR A 85 1.83 10.42 14.13
CA THR A 85 1.77 10.09 15.56
C THR A 85 1.50 11.34 16.37
N ARG A 86 1.03 11.21 17.63
CA ARG A 86 0.85 12.35 18.52
C ARG A 86 2.18 13.02 18.89
N LYS A 87 3.23 12.25 19.03
CA LYS A 87 4.55 12.73 19.48
C LYS A 87 5.65 12.28 18.52
N SER A 88 6.72 13.04 18.44
CA SER A 88 7.91 12.68 17.64
C SER A 88 8.69 11.51 18.22
N LYS A 89 8.47 11.20 19.48
CA LYS A 89 9.04 10.08 20.22
C LYS A 89 7.93 9.42 21.03
N ASP A 90 8.17 8.20 21.53
CA ASP A 90 7.22 7.46 22.38
C ASP A 90 5.92 7.06 21.64
N TYR A 91 6.09 6.38 20.51
CA TYR A 91 5.02 5.72 19.75
C TYR A 91 5.40 4.27 19.48
N VAL A 92 4.42 3.42 19.15
CA VAL A 92 4.66 2.02 18.83
C VAL A 92 5.28 1.91 17.43
N PHE A 93 6.47 1.28 17.35
CA PHE A 93 7.10 0.88 16.10
C PHE A 93 7.91 -0.40 16.25
N ASN A 94 7.37 -1.50 15.78
CA ASN A 94 7.96 -2.84 15.83
C ASN A 94 8.61 -3.16 14.48
N LEU A 95 9.93 -3.03 14.38
CA LEU A 95 10.64 -3.21 13.12
C LEU A 95 10.79 -4.69 12.72
N ASP A 96 11.04 -5.57 13.69
CA ASP A 96 11.46 -6.96 13.39
C ASP A 96 10.39 -7.76 12.62
N PRO A 97 9.09 -7.65 12.91
CA PRO A 97 8.05 -8.38 12.16
C PRO A 97 7.92 -7.94 10.68
N VAL A 98 8.43 -6.77 10.33
CA VAL A 98 8.29 -6.20 8.99
C VAL A 98 9.59 -6.10 8.20
N ARG A 99 10.68 -6.64 8.74
CA ARG A 99 11.98 -6.67 8.03
C ARG A 99 11.86 -7.40 6.71
N VAL A 100 12.63 -6.93 5.73
CA VAL A 100 12.75 -7.55 4.42
C VAL A 100 14.18 -8.09 4.22
N PRO A 101 14.38 -9.05 3.32
CA PRO A 101 15.71 -9.61 3.06
C PRO A 101 16.75 -8.54 2.73
N GLN A 102 17.98 -8.75 3.19
CA GLN A 102 19.12 -7.92 2.82
C GLN A 102 19.45 -8.10 1.33
N LYS A 103 19.71 -7.00 0.61
CA LYS A 103 20.18 -7.07 -0.78
C LYS A 103 21.60 -7.69 -0.86
N TYR A 104 22.42 -7.43 0.16
CA TYR A 104 23.82 -7.94 0.24
C TYR A 104 24.06 -8.54 1.62
N PRO A 105 23.56 -9.74 1.94
CA PRO A 105 23.60 -10.31 3.28
C PRO A 105 25.02 -10.58 3.78
N ALA A 106 25.97 -10.86 2.87
CA ALA A 106 27.37 -11.13 3.19
C ALA A 106 28.25 -9.87 3.33
N LYS A 107 27.65 -8.66 3.26
CA LYS A 107 28.39 -7.41 3.37
C LYS A 107 29.08 -7.29 4.74
N LYS A 108 30.38 -6.94 4.73
CA LYS A 108 31.20 -6.72 5.92
C LYS A 108 31.60 -5.26 6.07
N TYR A 109 31.91 -4.85 7.30
CA TYR A 109 32.48 -3.55 7.56
C TYR A 109 33.87 -3.45 6.91
N PHE A 110 34.09 -2.41 6.11
CA PHE A 110 35.34 -2.19 5.40
C PHE A 110 36.40 -1.51 6.26
N LYS A 111 35.98 -0.66 7.22
CA LYS A 111 36.86 0.19 8.07
C LYS A 111 36.45 0.10 9.55
N GLY A 112 37.32 0.63 10.41
CA GLY A 112 37.05 0.86 11.83
C GLY A 112 37.11 -0.40 12.69
N PRO A 113 36.73 -0.31 13.98
CA PRO A 113 36.89 -1.39 14.96
C PRO A 113 36.15 -2.68 14.60
N LYS A 114 35.12 -2.60 13.76
CA LYS A 114 34.33 -3.76 13.30
C LYS A 114 34.74 -4.30 11.94
N LYS A 115 35.92 -3.90 11.40
CA LYS A 115 36.40 -4.37 10.10
C LYS A 115 36.37 -5.90 10.02
N GLY A 116 35.82 -6.43 8.93
CA GLY A 116 35.70 -7.87 8.67
C GLY A 116 34.44 -8.54 9.27
N GLN A 117 33.77 -7.92 10.24
CA GLN A 117 32.51 -8.43 10.77
C GLN A 117 31.36 -8.16 9.80
N TYR A 118 30.31 -8.99 9.83
CA TYR A 118 29.11 -8.74 9.05
C TYR A 118 28.42 -7.45 9.49
N SER A 119 28.04 -6.61 8.52
CA SER A 119 27.40 -5.31 8.76
C SER A 119 25.87 -5.37 8.71
N CYS A 120 25.32 -6.49 8.28
CA CYS A 120 23.89 -6.69 8.07
C CYS A 120 23.26 -7.36 9.30
N ASN A 121 22.00 -6.95 9.61
CA ASN A 121 21.21 -7.64 10.61
C ASN A 121 20.73 -9.00 10.04
N PRO A 122 20.94 -10.13 10.75
CA PRO A 122 20.47 -11.45 10.31
C PRO A 122 18.95 -11.53 10.07
N LEU A 123 18.16 -10.76 10.82
CA LEU A 123 16.70 -10.67 10.66
C LEU A 123 16.26 -9.90 9.41
N GLY A 124 17.22 -9.30 8.66
CA GLY A 124 16.90 -8.49 7.51
C GLY A 124 17.03 -6.98 7.76
N LYS A 125 16.66 -6.18 6.77
CA LYS A 125 16.71 -4.71 6.82
C LYS A 125 15.32 -4.10 7.01
N ASN A 126 15.30 -2.83 7.42
CA ASN A 126 14.11 -1.99 7.33
C ASN A 126 13.62 -1.93 5.86
N PRO A 127 12.34 -2.14 5.58
CA PRO A 127 11.80 -2.11 4.21
C PRO A 127 11.95 -0.75 3.51
N GLY A 128 12.17 0.33 4.28
CA GLY A 128 12.12 1.69 3.75
C GLY A 128 10.68 2.18 3.60
N ASP A 129 10.50 3.21 2.82
CA ASP A 129 9.23 3.91 2.61
C ASP A 129 8.70 3.84 1.17
N VAL A 130 9.30 3.00 0.34
CA VAL A 130 8.77 2.63 -0.99
C VAL A 130 8.50 1.13 -1.00
N TRP A 131 7.22 0.77 -1.14
CA TRP A 131 6.76 -0.61 -1.05
C TRP A 131 6.18 -1.09 -2.36
N ASP A 132 6.79 -2.13 -2.93
CA ASP A 132 6.30 -2.81 -4.13
C ASP A 132 5.32 -3.91 -3.70
N ILE A 133 4.03 -3.61 -3.76
CA ILE A 133 2.96 -4.55 -3.41
C ILE A 133 1.91 -4.50 -4.52
N PRO A 134 1.59 -5.64 -5.18
CA PRO A 134 0.59 -5.67 -6.24
C PRO A 134 -0.78 -5.21 -5.76
N ASN A 135 -1.43 -4.35 -6.52
CA ASN A 135 -2.81 -3.95 -6.24
C ASN A 135 -3.80 -5.08 -6.55
N VAL A 136 -4.99 -5.00 -5.94
CA VAL A 136 -6.05 -6.00 -6.10
C VAL A 136 -6.81 -5.77 -7.40
N LYS A 137 -6.39 -6.46 -8.45
CA LYS A 137 -7.01 -6.46 -9.78
C LYS A 137 -7.77 -7.76 -10.07
N SER A 138 -8.34 -7.91 -11.27
CA SER A 138 -9.27 -9.00 -11.64
C SER A 138 -8.81 -10.42 -11.27
N ASN A 139 -7.52 -10.73 -11.39
CA ASN A 139 -6.97 -12.07 -11.09
C ASN A 139 -6.38 -12.17 -9.67
N HIS A 140 -6.53 -11.15 -8.83
CA HIS A 140 -5.99 -11.21 -7.47
C HIS A 140 -6.85 -12.12 -6.59
N VAL A 141 -6.22 -12.96 -5.76
CA VAL A 141 -6.92 -13.94 -4.90
C VAL A 141 -7.88 -13.30 -3.89
N GLU A 142 -7.66 -12.01 -3.58
CA GLU A 142 -8.48 -11.25 -2.64
C GLU A 142 -9.58 -10.44 -3.32
N LYS A 143 -9.68 -10.45 -4.67
CA LYS A 143 -10.59 -9.58 -5.41
C LYS A 143 -12.05 -9.80 -5.03
N THR A 144 -12.73 -8.68 -4.76
CA THR A 144 -14.18 -8.59 -4.55
C THR A 144 -14.80 -7.60 -5.55
N GLU A 145 -16.06 -7.28 -5.37
CA GLU A 145 -16.79 -6.27 -6.16
C GLU A 145 -16.31 -4.84 -5.87
N HIS A 146 -15.63 -4.61 -4.75
CA HIS A 146 -15.20 -3.26 -4.37
C HIS A 146 -14.18 -2.71 -5.38
N PRO A 147 -14.38 -1.50 -5.94
CA PRO A 147 -13.55 -0.96 -7.01
C PRO A 147 -12.12 -0.61 -6.55
N CYS A 148 -11.98 -0.07 -5.34
CA CYS A 148 -10.72 0.46 -4.80
C CYS A 148 -10.21 -0.36 -3.60
N GLN A 149 -10.22 -1.69 -3.73
CA GLN A 149 -9.74 -2.58 -2.67
C GLN A 149 -8.20 -2.60 -2.65
N PHE A 150 -7.59 -2.34 -1.51
CA PHE A 150 -6.17 -2.58 -1.29
C PHE A 150 -5.90 -3.99 -0.75
N PRO A 151 -4.69 -4.55 -0.96
CA PRO A 151 -4.35 -5.90 -0.52
C PRO A 151 -4.17 -5.97 0.99
N VAL A 152 -4.46 -7.13 1.57
CA VAL A 152 -4.26 -7.40 3.01
C VAL A 152 -2.79 -7.20 3.39
N GLU A 153 -1.84 -7.63 2.56
CA GLU A 153 -0.39 -7.48 2.77
C GLU A 153 0.03 -6.03 3.08
N LEU A 154 -0.59 -5.03 2.44
CA LEU A 154 -0.29 -3.63 2.67
C LEU A 154 -0.60 -3.24 4.12
N ILE A 155 -1.76 -3.63 4.60
CA ILE A 155 -2.23 -3.30 5.94
C ILE A 155 -1.57 -4.19 7.01
N GLU A 156 -1.29 -5.46 6.71
CA GLU A 156 -0.53 -6.33 7.62
C GLU A 156 0.81 -5.70 8.00
N ARG A 157 1.51 -5.10 7.05
CA ARG A 157 2.78 -4.42 7.33
C ARG A 157 2.62 -3.23 8.27
N LEU A 158 1.56 -2.42 8.10
CA LEU A 158 1.24 -1.32 9.00
C LEU A 158 0.84 -1.82 10.40
N VAL A 159 -0.05 -2.80 10.46
CA VAL A 159 -0.53 -3.40 11.70
C VAL A 159 0.63 -3.98 12.51
N LEU A 160 1.49 -4.77 11.89
CA LEU A 160 2.65 -5.40 12.56
C LEU A 160 3.65 -4.36 13.07
N ALA A 161 3.89 -3.30 12.29
CA ALA A 161 4.85 -2.27 12.65
C ALA A 161 4.31 -1.33 13.75
N MET A 162 3.03 -1.00 13.74
CA MET A 162 2.50 0.15 14.48
C MET A 162 1.53 -0.23 15.61
N THR A 163 1.35 -1.52 15.88
CA THR A 163 0.49 -2.01 16.96
C THR A 163 1.13 -3.18 17.69
N ASN A 164 0.72 -3.38 18.95
CA ASN A 164 1.00 -4.59 19.71
C ASN A 164 -0.20 -5.55 19.65
N GLU A 165 0.00 -6.79 20.09
CA GLU A 165 -1.12 -7.73 20.23
C GLU A 165 -2.20 -7.16 21.16
N ASN A 166 -3.45 -7.44 20.81
CA ASN A 166 -4.66 -6.93 21.45
C ASN A 166 -4.93 -5.42 21.30
N ASP A 167 -4.09 -4.67 20.60
CA ASP A 167 -4.41 -3.28 20.23
C ASP A 167 -5.60 -3.21 19.25
N TRP A 168 -6.22 -2.04 19.19
CA TRP A 168 -7.32 -1.76 18.26
C TRP A 168 -6.79 -1.15 16.95
N VAL A 169 -7.35 -1.61 15.84
CA VAL A 169 -7.23 -1.00 14.52
C VAL A 169 -8.60 -0.48 14.12
N LEU A 170 -8.69 0.81 13.85
CA LEU A 170 -9.92 1.48 13.40
C LEU A 170 -9.78 1.88 11.93
N ASP A 171 -10.77 1.54 11.11
CA ASP A 171 -10.87 1.97 9.72
C ASP A 171 -12.22 2.67 9.48
N PRO A 172 -12.24 4.02 9.35
CA PRO A 172 -13.47 4.78 9.14
C PRO A 172 -14.05 4.63 7.72
N PHE A 173 -13.30 4.02 6.80
CA PHE A 173 -13.67 3.74 5.42
C PHE A 173 -13.47 2.27 5.08
N LEU A 174 -14.11 1.41 5.86
CA LEU A 174 -13.83 -0.03 5.94
C LEU A 174 -13.89 -0.77 4.60
N GLY A 175 -14.75 -0.32 3.67
CA GLY A 175 -14.99 -1.03 2.42
C GLY A 175 -15.36 -2.49 2.68
N VAL A 176 -14.55 -3.39 2.14
CA VAL A 176 -14.76 -4.84 2.27
C VAL A 176 -13.92 -5.50 3.39
N GLY A 177 -13.53 -4.73 4.41
CA GLY A 177 -13.00 -5.25 5.67
C GLY A 177 -11.52 -5.59 5.70
N THR A 178 -10.72 -5.12 4.77
CA THR A 178 -9.29 -5.50 4.66
C THR A 178 -8.51 -5.16 5.93
N SER A 179 -8.75 -4.00 6.53
CA SER A 179 -8.05 -3.54 7.74
C SER A 179 -8.36 -4.39 8.96
N ILE A 180 -9.64 -4.77 9.13
CA ILE A 180 -10.05 -5.69 10.21
C ILE A 180 -9.45 -7.08 9.99
N ILE A 181 -9.44 -7.58 8.75
CA ILE A 181 -8.84 -8.87 8.41
C ILE A 181 -7.35 -8.89 8.77
N ALA A 182 -6.61 -7.85 8.39
CA ALA A 182 -5.19 -7.73 8.74
C ALA A 182 -4.98 -7.71 10.25
N ALA A 183 -5.81 -6.96 11.00
CA ALA A 183 -5.76 -6.92 12.45
C ALA A 183 -5.98 -8.29 13.09
N LEU A 184 -7.05 -8.97 12.73
CA LEU A 184 -7.43 -10.28 13.30
C LEU A 184 -6.39 -11.38 13.01
N ARG A 185 -5.79 -11.38 11.82
CA ARG A 185 -4.75 -12.34 11.44
C ARG A 185 -3.50 -12.26 12.33
N HIS A 186 -3.32 -11.16 13.02
CA HIS A 186 -2.16 -10.89 13.87
C HIS A 186 -2.54 -10.64 15.34
N ASN A 187 -3.64 -11.18 15.82
CA ASN A 187 -4.11 -11.05 17.21
C ASN A 187 -4.37 -9.61 17.66
N ARG A 188 -4.79 -8.73 16.72
CA ARG A 188 -5.27 -7.38 17.02
C ARG A 188 -6.79 -7.37 16.92
N ARG A 189 -7.40 -6.37 17.54
CA ARG A 189 -8.84 -6.10 17.45
C ARG A 189 -9.10 -5.15 16.28
N GLY A 190 -10.26 -5.28 15.64
CA GLY A 190 -10.63 -4.41 14.52
C GLY A 190 -12.01 -3.81 14.70
N ALA A 191 -12.15 -2.53 14.35
CA ALA A 191 -13.42 -1.84 14.22
C ALA A 191 -13.40 -1.01 12.94
N GLY A 192 -14.57 -0.75 12.36
CA GLY A 192 -14.66 0.09 11.16
C GLY A 192 -16.08 0.50 10.83
N ALA A 193 -16.19 1.49 9.96
CA ALA A 193 -17.46 2.00 9.45
C ALA A 193 -17.48 1.90 7.91
N GLU A 194 -18.65 1.59 7.38
CA GLU A 194 -18.92 1.53 5.95
C GLU A 194 -20.39 1.94 5.70
N THR A 195 -20.61 2.80 4.72
CA THR A 195 -21.94 3.33 4.42
C THR A 195 -22.70 2.47 3.40
N VAL A 196 -21.98 1.72 2.57
CA VAL A 196 -22.58 0.89 1.53
C VAL A 196 -22.89 -0.49 2.08
N GLN A 197 -24.16 -0.79 2.27
CA GLN A 197 -24.66 -2.06 2.86
C GLN A 197 -24.04 -3.29 2.18
N ARG A 198 -23.93 -3.28 0.85
CA ARG A 198 -23.33 -4.38 0.09
C ARG A 198 -21.87 -4.65 0.49
N TYR A 199 -21.08 -3.59 0.74
CA TYR A 199 -19.68 -3.75 1.18
C TYR A 199 -19.61 -4.25 2.63
N VAL A 200 -20.53 -3.84 3.50
CA VAL A 200 -20.65 -4.38 4.86
C VAL A 200 -20.90 -5.89 4.84
N GLU A 201 -21.78 -6.37 3.95
CA GLU A 201 -22.05 -7.81 3.81
C GLU A 201 -20.81 -8.59 3.37
N ILE A 202 -20.13 -8.11 2.34
CA ILE A 202 -18.86 -8.69 1.86
C ILE A 202 -17.80 -8.67 2.97
N ALA A 203 -17.68 -7.55 3.71
CA ALA A 203 -16.74 -7.44 4.82
C ALA A 203 -17.02 -8.50 5.90
N ARG A 204 -18.28 -8.65 6.31
CA ARG A 204 -18.69 -9.67 7.30
C ARG A 204 -18.35 -11.08 6.85
N GLU A 205 -18.63 -11.42 5.59
CA GLU A 205 -18.29 -12.73 5.03
C GLU A 205 -16.78 -12.98 5.02
N ARG A 206 -16.00 -11.99 4.55
CA ARG A 206 -14.53 -12.07 4.50
C ARG A 206 -13.93 -12.18 5.90
N ILE A 207 -14.42 -11.42 6.87
CA ILE A 207 -13.98 -11.46 8.27
C ILE A 207 -14.30 -12.85 8.87
N LYS A 208 -15.50 -13.39 8.63
CA LYS A 208 -15.85 -14.75 9.07
C LYS A 208 -14.90 -15.79 8.49
N LYS A 209 -14.59 -15.71 7.20
CA LYS A 209 -13.60 -16.60 6.55
C LYS A 209 -12.19 -16.42 7.13
N ALA A 210 -11.80 -15.19 7.49
CA ALA A 210 -10.51 -14.94 8.13
C ALA A 210 -10.41 -15.58 9.53
N ILE A 211 -11.44 -15.43 10.35
CA ILE A 211 -11.54 -16.07 11.68
C ILE A 211 -11.45 -17.59 11.56
N ASN A 212 -12.11 -18.18 10.57
CA ASN A 212 -12.12 -19.64 10.35
C ASN A 212 -10.87 -20.15 9.60
N GLY A 213 -9.91 -19.28 9.27
CA GLY A 213 -8.69 -19.65 8.54
C GLY A 213 -8.89 -20.06 7.08
N THR A 214 -10.07 -19.80 6.50
CA THR A 214 -10.43 -20.20 5.12
C THR A 214 -10.30 -19.08 4.09
N LEU A 215 -10.03 -17.83 4.53
CA LEU A 215 -9.84 -16.71 3.63
C LEU A 215 -8.51 -16.84 2.89
N LYS A 216 -8.56 -16.85 1.57
CA LYS A 216 -7.36 -16.78 0.74
C LYS A 216 -6.85 -15.35 0.67
N VAL A 217 -5.61 -15.14 1.08
CA VAL A 217 -4.90 -13.85 0.97
C VAL A 217 -3.54 -14.07 0.34
N ARG A 218 -3.00 -13.03 -0.31
CA ARG A 218 -1.62 -13.05 -0.77
C ARG A 218 -0.69 -12.95 0.44
N PRO A 219 0.24 -13.91 0.65
CA PRO A 219 1.18 -13.83 1.76
C PRO A 219 2.06 -12.59 1.69
N MET A 220 2.34 -11.97 2.84
CA MET A 220 3.27 -10.85 2.94
C MET A 220 4.66 -11.25 2.42
N ASN A 221 5.30 -10.33 1.70
CA ASN A 221 6.61 -10.51 1.06
C ASN A 221 6.66 -11.63 -0.01
N LYS A 222 5.54 -12.12 -0.50
CA LYS A 222 5.53 -13.02 -1.64
C LYS A 222 6.19 -12.33 -2.84
N PRO A 223 7.18 -12.92 -3.52
CA PRO A 223 7.83 -12.32 -4.67
C PRO A 223 6.82 -11.90 -5.75
N ILE A 224 7.03 -10.71 -6.31
CA ILE A 224 6.29 -10.26 -7.49
C ILE A 224 6.78 -11.06 -8.68
N TYR A 225 5.88 -11.41 -9.59
CA TYR A 225 6.25 -12.10 -10.82
C TYR A 225 7.22 -11.23 -11.62
N ASN A 226 8.38 -11.82 -11.96
CA ASN A 226 9.35 -11.20 -12.84
C ASN A 226 9.35 -11.93 -14.20
N PRO A 227 8.92 -11.27 -15.27
CA PRO A 227 8.87 -11.87 -16.61
C PRO A 227 10.25 -12.28 -17.14
N ASP A 228 11.33 -11.62 -16.71
CA ASP A 228 12.69 -11.95 -17.16
C ASP A 228 13.19 -13.30 -16.65
N GLN A 229 12.60 -13.82 -15.58
CA GLN A 229 12.96 -15.14 -15.00
C GLN A 229 12.27 -16.32 -15.70
N LYS A 230 11.18 -16.09 -16.43
CA LYS A 230 10.45 -17.13 -17.18
C LYS A 230 9.99 -16.58 -18.52
N ARG A 231 10.79 -16.80 -19.55
CA ARG A 231 10.37 -16.50 -20.92
C ARG A 231 9.16 -17.37 -21.29
N ASN A 232 8.08 -16.73 -21.70
CA ASN A 232 6.90 -17.37 -22.28
C ASN A 232 6.38 -16.49 -23.43
N ASN A 233 5.39 -16.95 -24.16
CA ASN A 233 4.84 -16.24 -25.32
C ASN A 233 4.33 -14.82 -25.02
N LEU A 234 4.05 -14.50 -23.75
CA LEU A 234 3.61 -13.17 -23.33
C LEU A 234 4.78 -12.20 -23.04
N THR A 235 5.99 -12.72 -22.85
CA THR A 235 7.19 -11.93 -22.55
C THR A 235 8.06 -11.66 -23.77
N VAL A 236 7.74 -12.26 -24.91
CA VAL A 236 8.41 -12.03 -26.18
C VAL A 236 7.58 -11.07 -27.01
N ALA A 237 8.12 -9.87 -27.28
CA ALA A 237 7.43 -8.88 -28.08
C ALA A 237 7.25 -9.42 -29.52
N PRO A 238 6.02 -9.53 -30.06
CA PRO A 238 5.79 -10.11 -31.39
C PRO A 238 6.44 -9.30 -32.52
N TRP A 239 6.72 -8.04 -32.29
CA TRP A 239 7.41 -7.13 -33.23
C TRP A 239 8.94 -7.16 -33.12
N SER A 240 9.53 -7.87 -32.19
CA SER A 240 10.98 -8.06 -32.06
C SER A 240 11.50 -9.22 -32.88
N GLN A 241 10.65 -9.93 -33.62
CA GLN A 241 11.06 -10.93 -34.61
C GLN A 241 11.51 -10.26 -35.90
N PRO A 242 12.57 -10.74 -36.57
CA PRO A 242 13.26 -10.04 -37.67
C PRO A 242 12.42 -9.71 -38.92
N ASN A 243 11.14 -10.06 -38.99
CA ASN A 243 10.25 -9.81 -40.12
C ASN A 243 8.90 -9.19 -39.80
N THR A 244 8.72 -8.59 -38.61
CA THR A 244 7.45 -7.96 -38.24
C THR A 244 7.59 -6.45 -38.06
N THR A 245 7.00 -5.69 -38.98
CA THR A 245 6.82 -4.25 -38.81
C THR A 245 5.89 -3.99 -37.63
N PRO A 246 6.25 -3.12 -36.68
CA PRO A 246 5.38 -2.81 -35.55
C PRO A 246 4.00 -2.32 -36.03
N PRO A 247 2.90 -2.72 -35.38
CA PRO A 247 1.55 -2.33 -35.79
C PRO A 247 1.34 -0.80 -35.92
N LEU A 248 2.04 -0.01 -35.12
CA LEU A 248 1.98 1.46 -35.15
C LEU A 248 2.61 2.09 -36.41
N LEU A 249 3.60 1.44 -37.01
CA LEU A 249 4.19 1.89 -38.29
C LEU A 249 3.28 1.58 -39.49
N LYS A 250 2.47 0.52 -39.42
CA LYS A 250 1.47 0.21 -40.49
C LYS A 250 0.34 1.25 -40.51
N ILE A 251 -0.03 1.82 -39.35
CA ILE A 251 -1.07 2.85 -39.28
C ILE A 251 -0.58 4.19 -39.87
N ARG A 252 0.69 4.55 -39.67
CA ARG A 252 1.25 5.77 -40.27
C ARG A 252 1.33 5.69 -41.80
N GLN A 253 1.67 4.54 -42.36
CA GLN A 253 1.70 4.36 -43.82
C GLN A 253 0.32 4.44 -44.48
N ILE A 254 -0.77 4.27 -43.76
CA ILE A 254 -2.16 4.41 -44.27
C ILE A 254 -2.64 5.87 -44.20
N ILE A 255 -2.04 6.70 -43.34
CA ILE A 255 -2.43 8.11 -43.18
C ILE A 255 -1.66 9.04 -44.12
N ASP A 256 -0.47 8.61 -44.59
CA ASP A 256 0.39 9.38 -45.50
C ASP A 256 0.21 8.94 -46.98
N ALA A 257 -0.80 8.08 -47.30
CA ALA A 257 -1.24 7.68 -48.61
C ALA A 257 -2.64 8.17 -48.96
#